data_edaa2ddc51a44258f49c7158e8fd4e8e
#
_entry.id   edaa2ddc51a44258f49c7158e8fd4e8e
#
_cell.length_a   1.000
_cell.length_b   1.000
_cell.length_c   1.000
_cell.angle_alpha   90.00
_cell.angle_beta   90.00
_cell.angle_gamma   90.00
#
_symmetry.space_group_name_H-M   'P 1'
#
loop_
_entity.id
_entity.type
_entity.pdbx_description
1 polymer ?
#
loop_
_entity_poly.entity_id
_entity_poly.type
_entity_poly.pdbx_seq_one_letter_code
_entity_poly.pdbx_strand_id
1 'polypeptide(L)'
;MSRHINTFLIVLTAAVLGGCRNYLNVQPQGEVIPSTDEEFASIIHNRLREIEGGGDEYVIGNMDALKHLEGCADDLDANIKTSASLTFFAGEEITARQRAYEDSWEIVRDCNIVIENLSGRDSDIAKGSLSAAYAMKGIIYYNLIREFCQPWSDTDADELPGIPLVDRFSISDKPSRGTLRQSYDYASAQFESALALDPTDPKYIFTTWIVKAYEAKLDFWCCKWDKVISLCEDIISNSGISLTPIGEYAAMINSQYERKGEVLVRSHINNSSELDWYFSFTKGYLASRPACAALIRLFGDEPKKDVRYEASFDKKRMNVKTPECKVRLSEIYLMLAEAYCHTGQTQKSLDLLNELRRNRIEGVVDYTESTLPSVREGDRIVVDCYGNALTPLMQAIFDERRKEMYMEGDRWYELKRNGRPVWWVISNGLKYTTDSYLYTSPISKSDVDLNPSLIQNPGYVY
;
A
#
# COMPACT_ATOMS: atom_id res chain seq x y z
N MET A 1 -8.29 33.45 74.55
CA MET A 1 -7.96 33.85 73.20
C MET A 1 -7.30 32.75 72.33
N SER A 2 -6.48 31.89 72.90
CA SER A 2 -5.76 30.84 72.11
C SER A 2 -6.65 29.73 71.49
N ARG A 3 -7.77 29.36 72.17
CA ARG A 3 -8.66 28.27 71.69
C ARG A 3 -9.49 28.62 70.42
N HIS A 4 -9.84 29.87 70.26
CA HIS A 4 -10.65 30.33 69.13
C HIS A 4 -9.81 30.56 67.90
N ILE A 5 -8.50 30.85 67.97
CA ILE A 5 -7.58 31.03 66.88
C ILE A 5 -7.29 29.68 66.20
N ASN A 6 -7.11 28.61 67.02
CA ASN A 6 -6.88 27.28 66.45
C ASN A 6 -8.11 26.71 65.70
N THR A 7 -9.32 27.00 66.21
CA THR A 7 -10.55 26.57 65.51
C THR A 7 -10.76 27.32 64.24
N PHE A 8 -10.43 28.61 64.17
CA PHE A 8 -10.51 29.41 62.95
C PHE A 8 -9.47 28.98 61.90
N LEU A 9 -8.27 28.60 62.31
CA LEU A 9 -7.23 28.08 61.41
C LEU A 9 -7.61 26.73 60.82
N ILE A 10 -8.24 25.83 61.60
CA ILE A 10 -8.67 24.51 61.11
C ILE A 10 -9.83 24.64 60.11
N VAL A 11 -10.78 25.54 60.35
CA VAL A 11 -11.89 25.82 59.41
C VAL A 11 -11.40 26.47 58.13
N LEU A 12 -10.40 27.36 58.19
CA LEU A 12 -9.82 28.00 57.02
C LEU A 12 -9.00 26.99 56.16
N THR A 13 -8.28 26.06 56.80
CA THR A 13 -7.54 25.01 56.11
C THR A 13 -8.47 23.98 55.46
N ALA A 14 -9.60 23.65 56.09
CA ALA A 14 -10.62 22.76 55.51
C ALA A 14 -11.36 23.40 54.33
N ALA A 15 -11.58 24.72 54.32
CA ALA A 15 -12.19 25.45 53.23
C ALA A 15 -11.28 25.56 52.01
N VAL A 16 -9.94 25.60 52.19
CA VAL A 16 -8.96 25.66 51.08
C VAL A 16 -8.76 24.29 50.41
N LEU A 17 -8.97 23.19 51.18
CA LEU A 17 -8.87 21.81 50.62
C LEU A 17 -10.14 21.34 49.89
N GLY A 18 -11.28 22.01 50.09
CA GLY A 18 -12.53 21.70 49.39
C GLY A 18 -12.72 22.41 48.06
N GLY A 19 -11.89 23.41 47.73
CA GLY A 19 -12.11 24.35 46.62
C GLY A 19 -11.55 23.94 45.24
N CYS A 20 -10.77 22.86 45.13
CA CYS A 20 -10.01 22.60 43.93
C CYS A 20 -10.50 21.44 43.05
N ARG A 21 -11.61 20.77 43.37
CA ARG A 21 -12.08 19.66 42.50
C ARG A 21 -12.67 20.11 41.18
N ASN A 22 -13.29 21.27 41.10
CA ASN A 22 -13.87 21.79 39.86
C ASN A 22 -12.89 22.62 39.02
N TYR A 23 -11.77 23.08 39.60
CA TYR A 23 -10.78 23.87 38.87
C TYR A 23 -9.86 22.99 37.98
N LEU A 24 -9.74 21.71 38.28
CA LEU A 24 -8.98 20.74 37.50
C LEU A 24 -9.84 20.08 36.41
N ASN A 25 -11.14 20.35 36.36
CA ASN A 25 -12.07 19.85 35.35
C ASN A 25 -12.38 20.92 34.28
N VAL A 26 -11.48 21.86 34.03
CA VAL A 26 -11.60 22.79 32.91
C VAL A 26 -11.21 21.99 31.66
N GLN A 27 -12.20 21.58 30.88
CA GLN A 27 -11.96 21.13 29.52
C GLN A 27 -11.37 22.31 28.74
N PRO A 28 -10.28 22.12 27.98
CA PRO A 28 -9.78 23.16 27.10
C PRO A 28 -10.90 23.64 26.19
N GLN A 29 -11.14 24.95 26.13
CA GLN A 29 -12.16 25.50 25.26
C GLN A 29 -11.76 25.21 23.82
N GLY A 30 -12.54 24.38 23.13
CA GLY A 30 -12.33 23.99 21.74
C GLY A 30 -11.89 22.53 21.52
N GLU A 31 -11.63 21.77 22.57
CA GLU A 31 -11.36 20.33 22.48
C GLU A 31 -12.58 19.54 22.99
N VAL A 32 -13.13 18.68 22.14
CA VAL A 32 -14.18 17.73 22.50
C VAL A 32 -13.51 16.40 22.81
N ILE A 33 -13.67 15.92 24.05
CA ILE A 33 -13.31 14.54 24.39
C ILE A 33 -14.44 13.65 23.87
N PRO A 34 -14.19 12.78 22.86
CA PRO A 34 -15.23 11.94 22.30
C PRO A 34 -15.88 11.06 23.37
N SER A 35 -17.21 10.93 23.31
CA SER A 35 -18.02 10.15 24.27
C SER A 35 -19.17 9.39 23.62
N THR A 36 -19.64 9.84 22.46
CA THR A 36 -20.73 9.22 21.69
C THR A 36 -20.18 8.42 20.51
N ASP A 37 -21.01 7.57 19.88
CA ASP A 37 -20.66 6.82 18.70
C ASP A 37 -20.28 7.76 17.55
N GLU A 38 -21.02 8.85 17.35
CA GLU A 38 -20.81 9.85 16.31
C GLU A 38 -19.48 10.59 16.50
N GLU A 39 -19.13 10.92 17.74
CA GLU A 39 -17.88 11.62 18.06
C GLU A 39 -16.65 10.71 17.78
N PHE A 40 -16.69 9.45 18.18
CA PHE A 40 -15.64 8.49 17.84
C PHE A 40 -15.62 8.19 16.32
N ALA A 41 -16.78 8.03 15.69
CA ALA A 41 -16.88 7.83 14.24
C ALA A 41 -16.26 8.98 13.44
N SER A 42 -16.31 10.21 13.96
CA SER A 42 -15.73 11.40 13.32
C SER A 42 -14.22 11.26 13.06
N ILE A 43 -13.51 10.53 13.91
CA ILE A 43 -12.07 10.24 13.75
C ILE A 43 -11.84 9.44 12.47
N ILE A 44 -12.62 8.38 12.26
CA ILE A 44 -12.56 7.54 11.05
C ILE A 44 -13.04 8.31 9.82
N HIS A 45 -14.12 9.07 9.92
CA HIS A 45 -14.61 9.88 8.81
C HIS A 45 -13.59 10.92 8.35
N ASN A 46 -12.77 11.47 9.23
CA ASN A 46 -11.67 12.34 8.84
C ASN A 46 -10.64 11.59 7.98
N ARG A 47 -10.24 10.37 8.37
CA ARG A 47 -9.32 9.54 7.56
C ARG A 47 -9.92 9.12 6.23
N LEU A 48 -11.21 8.76 6.19
CA LEU A 48 -11.91 8.46 4.93
C LEU A 48 -11.94 9.68 4.00
N ARG A 49 -12.15 10.88 4.54
CA ARG A 49 -12.09 12.12 3.76
C ARG A 49 -10.70 12.42 3.21
N GLU A 50 -9.63 12.10 3.95
CA GLU A 50 -8.25 12.20 3.46
C GLU A 50 -8.03 11.25 2.28
N ILE A 51 -8.53 10.01 2.34
CA ILE A 51 -8.49 9.05 1.23
C ILE A 51 -9.26 9.59 0.02
N GLU A 52 -10.46 10.11 0.21
CA GLU A 52 -11.25 10.73 -0.86
C GLU A 52 -10.54 11.93 -1.47
N GLY A 53 -9.85 12.71 -0.67
CA GLY A 53 -9.03 13.82 -1.09
C GLY A 53 -7.75 13.39 -1.83
N GLY A 54 -7.10 12.30 -1.42
CA GLY A 54 -5.97 11.67 -2.09
C GLY A 54 -4.65 12.41 -2.03
N GLY A 55 -4.52 13.44 -1.20
CA GLY A 55 -3.28 14.24 -1.10
C GLY A 55 -2.18 13.51 -0.33
N ASP A 56 -2.30 13.49 0.97
CA ASP A 56 -1.30 12.97 1.92
C ASP A 56 -1.79 11.72 2.67
N GLU A 57 -2.63 10.90 2.06
CA GLU A 57 -3.11 9.68 2.68
C GLU A 57 -2.12 8.51 2.47
N TYR A 58 -2.00 7.62 3.44
CA TYR A 58 -1.08 6.47 3.40
C TYR A 58 -1.79 5.12 3.42
N VAL A 59 -3.11 5.09 3.38
CA VAL A 59 -3.89 3.83 3.41
C VAL A 59 -3.89 3.17 2.03
N ILE A 60 -4.46 3.83 1.03
CA ILE A 60 -4.48 3.30 -0.35
C ILE A 60 -3.15 3.58 -1.05
N GLY A 61 -2.62 4.80 -0.91
CA GLY A 61 -1.31 5.17 -1.42
C GLY A 61 -1.17 6.66 -1.68
N ASN A 62 -0.06 7.17 -1.22
CA ASN A 62 0.32 8.57 -1.29
C ASN A 62 1.03 8.87 -2.61
N MET A 63 0.74 10.02 -3.22
CA MET A 63 1.35 10.43 -4.49
C MET A 63 2.85 10.66 -4.39
N ASP A 64 3.34 11.11 -3.23
CA ASP A 64 4.77 11.29 -3.01
C ASP A 64 5.48 9.94 -2.86
N ALA A 65 4.88 9.00 -2.13
CA ALA A 65 5.36 7.63 -2.06
C ALA A 65 5.37 6.96 -3.45
N LEU A 66 4.32 7.14 -4.24
CA LEU A 66 4.25 6.62 -5.61
C LEU A 66 5.39 7.17 -6.48
N LYS A 67 5.64 8.48 -6.43
CA LYS A 67 6.75 9.13 -7.14
C LYS A 67 8.10 8.46 -6.81
N HIS A 68 8.34 8.17 -5.53
CA HIS A 68 9.58 7.52 -5.09
C HIS A 68 9.64 6.05 -5.54
N LEU A 69 8.54 5.30 -5.42
CA LEU A 69 8.47 3.90 -5.86
C LEU A 69 8.79 3.75 -7.35
N GLU A 70 8.16 4.57 -8.19
CA GLU A 70 8.40 4.57 -9.64
C GLU A 70 9.80 5.09 -9.99
N GLY A 71 10.28 6.09 -9.26
CA GLY A 71 11.62 6.64 -9.45
C GLY A 71 12.75 5.68 -9.08
N CYS A 72 12.55 4.82 -8.08
CA CYS A 72 13.52 3.80 -7.66
C CYS A 72 13.46 2.52 -8.49
N ALA A 73 12.35 2.28 -9.20
CA ALA A 73 12.18 1.10 -10.06
C ALA A 73 12.95 1.21 -11.38
N ASP A 74 12.90 0.14 -12.19
CA ASP A 74 13.62 0.03 -13.46
C ASP A 74 12.74 0.30 -14.70
N ASP A 75 11.60 0.94 -14.54
CA ASP A 75 10.67 1.23 -15.64
C ASP A 75 11.00 2.52 -16.39
N LEU A 76 11.68 3.47 -15.74
CA LEU A 76 12.13 4.69 -16.35
C LEU A 76 13.61 4.61 -16.77
N ASP A 77 13.96 5.25 -17.88
CA ASP A 77 15.33 5.24 -18.41
C ASP A 77 16.22 6.23 -17.64
N ALA A 78 16.93 5.72 -16.64
CA ALA A 78 17.78 6.52 -15.77
C ALA A 78 19.04 7.10 -16.49
N ASN A 79 19.41 6.55 -17.65
CA ASN A 79 20.61 6.98 -18.39
C ASN A 79 20.35 8.19 -19.30
N ILE A 80 19.10 8.56 -19.51
CA ILE A 80 18.76 9.73 -20.31
C ILE A 80 18.81 10.98 -19.46
N LYS A 81 19.68 11.93 -19.86
CA LYS A 81 19.78 13.24 -19.22
C LYS A 81 18.49 14.04 -19.47
N THR A 82 17.90 14.53 -18.41
CA THR A 82 16.76 15.45 -18.46
C THR A 82 17.13 16.80 -17.86
N SER A 83 16.30 17.82 -18.13
CA SER A 83 16.46 19.14 -17.52
C SER A 83 16.04 19.17 -16.02
N ALA A 84 15.31 18.17 -15.58
CA ALA A 84 14.89 18.05 -14.20
C ALA A 84 15.99 17.40 -13.34
N SER A 85 16.21 17.92 -12.15
CA SER A 85 17.12 17.35 -11.13
C SER A 85 16.46 16.15 -10.44
N LEU A 86 16.10 15.13 -11.23
CA LEU A 86 15.45 13.94 -10.72
C LEU A 86 16.50 12.90 -10.41
N THR A 87 16.56 12.53 -9.17
CA THR A 87 17.34 11.38 -8.70
C THR A 87 16.49 10.11 -8.88
N PHE A 88 16.99 9.19 -9.70
CA PHE A 88 16.33 7.90 -9.97
C PHE A 88 17.21 6.75 -9.51
N PHE A 89 17.51 6.73 -8.22
CA PHE A 89 18.22 5.61 -7.63
C PHE A 89 17.86 5.52 -6.16
N ALA A 90 17.62 4.32 -5.72
CA ALA A 90 17.10 4.01 -4.38
C ALA A 90 17.93 4.64 -3.24
N GLY A 91 19.24 4.76 -3.41
CA GLY A 91 20.13 5.24 -2.35
C GLY A 91 19.90 6.70 -1.91
N GLU A 92 19.47 7.60 -2.79
CA GLU A 92 19.18 8.99 -2.39
C GLU A 92 17.72 9.17 -1.92
N GLU A 93 16.78 8.44 -2.52
CA GLU A 93 15.35 8.63 -2.29
C GLU A 93 14.84 7.86 -1.06
N ILE A 94 15.61 6.89 -0.56
CA ILE A 94 15.12 6.00 0.49
C ILE A 94 14.86 6.73 1.81
N THR A 95 15.59 7.82 2.07
CA THR A 95 15.39 8.63 3.27
C THR A 95 14.07 9.40 3.25
N ALA A 96 13.56 9.75 2.08
CA ALA A 96 12.27 10.41 1.94
C ALA A 96 11.07 9.52 2.34
N ARG A 97 11.27 8.21 2.35
CA ARG A 97 10.25 7.22 2.72
C ARG A 97 10.08 7.04 4.23
N GLN A 98 10.99 7.57 5.03
CA GLN A 98 10.89 7.50 6.49
C GLN A 98 9.59 8.13 7.01
N ARG A 99 9.10 9.19 6.35
CA ARG A 99 7.84 9.83 6.69
C ARG A 99 6.64 8.89 6.60
N ALA A 100 6.64 7.95 5.66
CA ALA A 100 5.58 6.93 5.56
C ALA A 100 5.48 6.04 6.80
N TYR A 101 6.59 5.82 7.51
CA TYR A 101 6.59 5.10 8.78
C TYR A 101 5.87 5.88 9.88
N GLU A 102 6.20 7.17 10.03
CA GLU A 102 5.62 8.05 11.06
C GLU A 102 4.11 8.23 10.85
N ASP A 103 3.70 8.61 9.64
CA ASP A 103 2.29 8.85 9.28
C ASP A 103 1.43 7.58 9.42
N SER A 104 2.00 6.41 9.15
CA SER A 104 1.31 5.12 9.37
C SER A 104 0.90 4.91 10.83
N TRP A 105 1.76 5.29 11.77
CA TRP A 105 1.45 5.13 13.21
C TRP A 105 0.39 6.11 13.70
N GLU A 106 0.23 7.26 13.07
CA GLU A 106 -0.89 8.15 13.34
C GLU A 106 -2.23 7.52 12.96
N ILE A 107 -2.29 6.85 11.81
CA ILE A 107 -3.50 6.14 11.37
C ILE A 107 -3.80 4.95 12.31
N VAL A 108 -2.78 4.17 12.69
CA VAL A 108 -2.94 3.06 13.66
C VAL A 108 -3.45 3.58 15.01
N ARG A 109 -2.93 4.72 15.49
CA ARG A 109 -3.42 5.38 16.72
C ARG A 109 -4.92 5.67 16.63
N ASP A 110 -5.34 6.32 15.55
CA ASP A 110 -6.73 6.72 15.35
C ASP A 110 -7.65 5.51 15.24
N CYS A 111 -7.22 4.47 14.51
CA CYS A 111 -7.94 3.20 14.47
C CYS A 111 -8.07 2.56 15.87
N ASN A 112 -6.99 2.53 16.65
CA ASN A 112 -7.02 1.94 17.99
C ASN A 112 -7.96 2.70 18.93
N ILE A 113 -7.98 4.04 18.87
CA ILE A 113 -8.93 4.84 19.66
C ILE A 113 -10.37 4.46 19.34
N VAL A 114 -10.69 4.31 18.06
CA VAL A 114 -12.04 3.94 17.61
C VAL A 114 -12.37 2.49 17.99
N ILE A 115 -11.46 1.55 17.76
CA ILE A 115 -11.65 0.14 18.11
C ILE A 115 -11.88 -0.01 19.63
N GLU A 116 -11.06 0.63 20.45
CA GLU A 116 -11.18 0.54 21.93
C GLU A 116 -12.52 1.07 22.43
N ASN A 117 -13.03 2.16 21.86
CA ASN A 117 -14.21 2.85 22.38
C ASN A 117 -15.53 2.41 21.74
N LEU A 118 -15.52 1.88 20.52
CA LEU A 118 -16.73 1.42 19.83
C LEU A 118 -16.95 -0.10 19.92
N SER A 119 -15.96 -0.88 20.34
CA SER A 119 -16.12 -2.33 20.51
C SER A 119 -17.26 -2.67 21.44
N GLY A 120 -18.15 -3.57 20.99
CA GLY A 120 -19.33 -4.00 21.74
C GLY A 120 -20.52 -3.04 21.65
N ARG A 121 -20.45 -1.94 20.89
CA ARG A 121 -21.59 -1.07 20.57
C ARG A 121 -22.34 -1.59 19.35
N ASP A 122 -23.67 -1.49 19.33
CA ASP A 122 -24.52 -2.14 18.33
C ASP A 122 -25.07 -1.18 17.26
N SER A 123 -24.81 0.12 17.36
CA SER A 123 -25.29 1.08 16.37
C SER A 123 -24.63 0.86 15.00
N ASP A 124 -25.36 1.15 13.91
CA ASP A 124 -24.81 1.05 12.53
C ASP A 124 -23.58 1.95 12.34
N ILE A 125 -23.56 3.12 13.00
CA ILE A 125 -22.41 4.03 12.98
C ILE A 125 -21.20 3.37 13.66
N ALA A 126 -21.38 2.73 14.82
CA ALA A 126 -20.32 2.04 15.51
C ALA A 126 -19.78 0.87 14.67
N LYS A 127 -20.66 0.01 14.13
CA LYS A 127 -20.27 -1.15 13.30
C LYS A 127 -19.53 -0.73 12.03
N GLY A 128 -20.04 0.26 11.30
CA GLY A 128 -19.40 0.77 10.10
C GLY A 128 -18.04 1.41 10.38
N SER A 129 -17.93 2.20 11.45
CA SER A 129 -16.67 2.83 11.87
C SER A 129 -15.65 1.81 12.37
N LEU A 130 -16.08 0.78 13.11
CA LEU A 130 -15.23 -0.33 13.54
C LEU A 130 -14.70 -1.11 12.35
N SER A 131 -15.55 -1.47 11.39
CA SER A 131 -15.12 -2.19 10.19
C SER A 131 -14.09 -1.39 9.39
N ALA A 132 -14.34 -0.10 9.19
CA ALA A 132 -13.39 0.78 8.51
C ALA A 132 -12.07 0.91 9.29
N ALA A 133 -12.12 1.02 10.62
CA ALA A 133 -10.92 1.10 11.45
C ALA A 133 -10.08 -0.18 11.37
N TYR A 134 -10.71 -1.35 11.47
CA TYR A 134 -10.03 -2.63 11.29
C TYR A 134 -9.44 -2.78 9.88
N ALA A 135 -10.20 -2.44 8.83
CA ALA A 135 -9.73 -2.50 7.46
C ALA A 135 -8.52 -1.58 7.23
N MET A 136 -8.59 -0.31 7.65
CA MET A 136 -7.46 0.62 7.54
C MET A 136 -6.24 0.14 8.31
N LYS A 137 -6.43 -0.35 9.52
CA LYS A 137 -5.34 -0.90 10.34
C LYS A 137 -4.67 -2.09 9.64
N GLY A 138 -5.45 -3.03 9.11
CA GLY A 138 -4.94 -4.16 8.32
C GLY A 138 -4.14 -3.70 7.10
N ILE A 139 -4.64 -2.71 6.36
CA ILE A 139 -3.98 -2.14 5.18
C ILE A 139 -2.66 -1.45 5.56
N ILE A 140 -2.65 -0.67 6.63
CA ILE A 140 -1.43 -0.01 7.12
C ILE A 140 -0.38 -1.05 7.53
N TYR A 141 -0.77 -2.12 8.24
CA TYR A 141 0.18 -3.20 8.57
C TYR A 141 0.70 -3.91 7.31
N TYR A 142 -0.14 -4.17 6.32
CA TYR A 142 0.30 -4.69 5.02
C TYR A 142 1.33 -3.76 4.35
N ASN A 143 1.08 -2.44 4.32
CA ASN A 143 1.99 -1.46 3.75
C ASN A 143 3.32 -1.42 4.53
N LEU A 144 3.28 -1.41 5.86
CA LEU A 144 4.46 -1.45 6.72
C LEU A 144 5.28 -2.72 6.54
N ILE A 145 4.64 -3.89 6.46
CA ILE A 145 5.30 -5.18 6.20
C ILE A 145 6.02 -5.12 4.85
N ARG A 146 5.32 -4.68 3.81
CA ARG A 146 5.85 -4.62 2.45
C ARG A 146 7.02 -3.64 2.33
N GLU A 147 6.98 -2.53 3.04
CA GLU A 147 7.99 -1.48 2.98
C GLU A 147 9.19 -1.78 3.91
N PHE A 148 8.92 -2.08 5.19
CA PHE A 148 9.94 -2.08 6.26
C PHE A 148 10.36 -3.48 6.73
N CYS A 149 9.82 -4.56 6.18
CA CYS A 149 10.28 -5.92 6.46
C CYS A 149 11.01 -6.51 5.26
N GLN A 150 11.82 -7.55 5.53
CA GLN A 150 12.36 -8.39 4.47
C GLN A 150 11.23 -9.11 3.71
N PRO A 151 11.44 -9.53 2.44
CA PRO A 151 10.49 -10.38 1.76
C PRO A 151 10.18 -11.63 2.58
N TRP A 152 8.97 -12.16 2.39
CA TRP A 152 8.53 -13.35 3.11
C TRP A 152 9.41 -14.57 2.80
N SER A 153 9.72 -15.33 3.83
CA SER A 153 10.38 -16.64 3.77
C SER A 153 9.71 -17.55 4.80
N ASP A 154 9.14 -18.66 4.35
CA ASP A 154 8.45 -19.58 5.27
C ASP A 154 9.40 -20.18 6.33
N THR A 155 10.70 -20.31 6.01
CA THR A 155 11.72 -20.81 6.93
C THR A 155 12.16 -19.77 7.95
N ASP A 156 12.16 -18.49 7.58
CA ASP A 156 12.80 -17.44 8.37
C ASP A 156 11.79 -16.44 8.99
N ALA A 157 10.51 -16.55 8.64
CA ALA A 157 9.47 -15.59 9.07
C ALA A 157 9.33 -15.47 10.60
N ASP A 158 9.70 -16.52 11.33
CA ASP A 158 9.69 -16.54 12.81
C ASP A 158 10.93 -15.87 13.43
N GLU A 159 11.97 -15.61 12.63
CA GLU A 159 13.22 -14.98 13.08
C GLU A 159 13.38 -13.56 12.48
N LEU A 160 12.87 -13.33 11.28
CA LEU A 160 12.96 -12.02 10.62
C LEU A 160 12.19 -10.96 11.38
N PRO A 161 12.77 -9.75 11.54
CA PRO A 161 12.09 -8.64 12.20
C PRO A 161 10.84 -8.21 11.42
N GLY A 162 9.72 -8.20 12.11
CA GLY A 162 8.43 -7.69 11.64
C GLY A 162 8.23 -6.23 11.99
N ILE A 163 6.98 -5.87 12.30
CA ILE A 163 6.53 -4.54 12.70
C ILE A 163 6.08 -4.59 14.16
N PRO A 164 6.18 -3.50 14.94
CA PRO A 164 5.58 -3.43 16.28
C PRO A 164 4.08 -3.71 16.24
N LEU A 165 3.59 -4.56 17.14
CA LEU A 165 2.17 -4.89 17.24
C LEU A 165 1.52 -3.98 18.29
N VAL A 166 0.63 -3.08 17.84
CA VAL A 166 0.06 -2.01 18.67
C VAL A 166 -1.46 -2.12 18.72
N ASP A 167 -1.99 -2.56 19.87
CA ASP A 167 -3.43 -2.81 20.06
C ASP A 167 -4.21 -1.65 20.70
N ARG A 168 -3.50 -0.70 21.28
CA ARG A 168 -4.12 0.41 22.02
C ARG A 168 -3.34 1.70 21.84
N PHE A 169 -3.99 2.81 22.10
CA PHE A 169 -3.31 4.10 22.20
C PHE A 169 -2.60 4.20 23.56
N SER A 170 -1.30 4.46 23.53
CA SER A 170 -0.48 4.73 24.72
C SER A 170 0.66 5.67 24.38
N ILE A 171 0.83 6.73 25.20
CA ILE A 171 1.93 7.69 25.04
C ILE A 171 3.24 7.15 25.64
N SER A 172 3.16 6.22 26.58
CA SER A 172 4.31 5.73 27.33
C SER A 172 4.89 4.42 26.80
N ASP A 173 4.11 3.66 26.04
CA ASP A 173 4.52 2.35 25.56
C ASP A 173 5.62 2.48 24.50
N LYS A 174 6.62 1.60 24.58
CA LYS A 174 7.71 1.50 23.62
C LYS A 174 7.73 0.08 23.06
N PRO A 175 6.84 -0.24 22.13
CA PRO A 175 6.75 -1.59 21.59
C PRO A 175 8.01 -1.95 20.81
N SER A 176 8.49 -3.18 20.97
CA SER A 176 9.52 -3.76 20.13
C SER A 176 8.91 -4.31 18.85
N ARG A 177 9.75 -4.55 17.85
CA ARG A 177 9.34 -5.28 16.64
C ARG A 177 8.97 -6.72 17.01
N GLY A 178 7.83 -7.18 16.52
CA GLY A 178 7.49 -8.60 16.49
C GLY A 178 8.30 -9.33 15.40
N THR A 179 8.00 -10.61 15.19
CA THR A 179 8.51 -11.34 14.02
C THR A 179 7.70 -11.01 12.77
N LEU A 180 8.23 -11.32 11.60
CA LEU A 180 7.51 -11.14 10.34
C LEU A 180 6.21 -11.97 10.32
N ARG A 181 6.26 -13.21 10.84
CA ARG A 181 5.07 -14.07 10.98
C ARG A 181 4.02 -13.43 11.89
N GLN A 182 4.42 -12.95 13.06
CA GLN A 182 3.49 -12.27 13.98
C GLN A 182 2.87 -11.04 13.34
N SER A 183 3.62 -10.31 12.52
CA SER A 183 3.10 -9.14 11.80
C SER A 183 2.07 -9.52 10.75
N TYR A 184 2.31 -10.62 10.01
CA TYR A 184 1.35 -11.18 9.08
C TYR A 184 0.06 -11.62 9.80
N ASP A 185 0.18 -12.44 10.85
CA ASP A 185 -0.96 -12.95 11.60
C ASP A 185 -1.80 -11.80 12.18
N TYR A 186 -1.11 -10.77 12.66
CA TYR A 186 -1.76 -9.58 13.19
C TYR A 186 -2.54 -8.80 12.12
N ALA A 187 -1.94 -8.58 10.95
CA ALA A 187 -2.60 -7.89 9.84
C ALA A 187 -3.81 -8.70 9.31
N SER A 188 -3.66 -10.02 9.16
CA SER A 188 -4.74 -10.93 8.75
C SER A 188 -5.93 -10.86 9.72
N ALA A 189 -5.67 -10.89 11.03
CA ALA A 189 -6.70 -10.78 12.05
C ALA A 189 -7.48 -9.44 12.01
N GLN A 190 -6.85 -8.35 11.54
CA GLN A 190 -7.57 -7.08 11.33
C GLN A 190 -8.57 -7.20 10.17
N PHE A 191 -8.18 -7.82 9.05
CA PHE A 191 -9.11 -8.04 7.93
C PHE A 191 -10.25 -8.97 8.30
N GLU A 192 -9.98 -10.06 9.01
CA GLU A 192 -11.01 -10.97 9.54
C GLU A 192 -11.99 -10.22 10.45
N SER A 193 -11.49 -9.34 11.32
CA SER A 193 -12.32 -8.52 12.21
C SER A 193 -13.19 -7.53 11.43
N ALA A 194 -12.65 -6.93 10.36
CA ALA A 194 -13.42 -6.04 9.49
C ALA A 194 -14.54 -6.80 8.76
N LEU A 195 -14.24 -7.97 8.21
CA LEU A 195 -15.20 -8.80 7.49
C LEU A 195 -16.30 -9.38 8.39
N ALA A 196 -15.99 -9.67 9.65
CA ALA A 196 -16.97 -10.15 10.64
C ALA A 196 -18.09 -9.13 10.94
N LEU A 197 -17.88 -7.85 10.60
CA LEU A 197 -18.85 -6.76 10.75
C LEU A 197 -19.70 -6.53 9.48
N ASP A 198 -19.56 -7.37 8.45
CA ASP A 198 -20.30 -7.30 7.18
C ASP A 198 -20.28 -5.90 6.53
N PRO A 199 -19.10 -5.39 6.09
CA PRO A 199 -18.93 -4.04 5.58
C PRO A 199 -19.55 -3.86 4.18
N THR A 200 -20.82 -3.48 4.13
CA THR A 200 -21.57 -3.28 2.88
C THR A 200 -21.83 -1.82 2.52
N ASP A 201 -21.75 -0.90 3.50
CA ASP A 201 -22.02 0.53 3.30
C ASP A 201 -20.84 1.24 2.62
N PRO A 202 -20.99 1.71 1.35
CA PRO A 202 -19.91 2.32 0.59
C PRO A 202 -19.41 3.66 1.16
N LYS A 203 -20.16 4.31 2.06
CA LYS A 203 -19.69 5.54 2.73
C LYS A 203 -18.45 5.32 3.59
N TYR A 204 -18.20 4.08 4.01
CA TYR A 204 -16.99 3.71 4.75
C TYR A 204 -15.83 3.28 3.84
N ILE A 205 -15.97 3.39 2.52
CA ILE A 205 -14.99 3.01 1.48
C ILE A 205 -14.70 1.51 1.47
N PHE A 206 -14.25 0.95 2.59
CA PHE A 206 -13.75 -0.43 2.71
C PHE A 206 -14.90 -1.44 2.80
N THR A 207 -15.58 -1.66 1.66
CA THR A 207 -16.61 -2.71 1.55
C THR A 207 -15.97 -4.11 1.51
N THR A 208 -16.78 -5.16 1.69
CA THR A 208 -16.37 -6.57 1.69
C THR A 208 -15.35 -6.89 0.59
N TRP A 209 -15.60 -6.46 -0.64
CA TRP A 209 -14.71 -6.77 -1.77
C TRP A 209 -13.37 -6.05 -1.71
N ILE A 210 -13.35 -4.84 -1.16
CA ILE A 210 -12.12 -4.08 -0.98
C ILE A 210 -11.28 -4.67 0.16
N VAL A 211 -11.92 -5.05 1.28
CA VAL A 211 -11.25 -5.72 2.40
C VAL A 211 -10.64 -7.05 1.93
N LYS A 212 -11.41 -7.90 1.24
CA LYS A 212 -10.91 -9.17 0.67
C LYS A 212 -9.77 -8.95 -0.34
N ALA A 213 -9.82 -7.88 -1.13
CA ALA A 213 -8.75 -7.57 -2.07
C ALA A 213 -7.43 -7.22 -1.34
N TYR A 214 -7.48 -6.47 -0.25
CA TYR A 214 -6.29 -6.16 0.54
C TYR A 214 -5.80 -7.38 1.35
N GLU A 215 -6.69 -8.21 1.87
CA GLU A 215 -6.31 -9.48 2.49
C GLU A 215 -5.61 -10.39 1.46
N ALA A 216 -6.15 -10.50 0.24
CA ALA A 216 -5.50 -11.24 -0.85
C ALA A 216 -4.12 -10.66 -1.22
N LYS A 217 -3.93 -9.33 -1.17
CA LYS A 217 -2.61 -8.68 -1.38
C LYS A 217 -1.64 -9.00 -0.25
N LEU A 218 -2.09 -9.04 1.00
CA LEU A 218 -1.27 -9.48 2.15
C LEU A 218 -0.86 -10.95 1.98
N ASP A 219 -1.81 -11.83 1.69
CA ASP A 219 -1.57 -13.26 1.48
C ASP A 219 -0.65 -13.51 0.29
N PHE A 220 -0.82 -12.77 -0.80
CA PHE A 220 0.04 -12.82 -1.98
C PHE A 220 1.49 -12.39 -1.65
N TRP A 221 1.64 -11.30 -0.89
CA TRP A 221 2.95 -10.84 -0.42
C TRP A 221 3.65 -11.88 0.45
N CYS A 222 2.87 -12.59 1.29
CA CYS A 222 3.36 -13.60 2.21
C CYS A 222 3.27 -15.04 1.65
N CYS A 223 3.09 -15.21 0.34
CA CYS A 223 3.08 -16.50 -0.35
C CYS A 223 2.06 -17.51 0.21
N LYS A 224 0.90 -17.06 0.69
CA LYS A 224 -0.19 -17.90 1.19
C LYS A 224 -1.16 -18.28 0.06
N TRP A 225 -0.65 -19.04 -0.90
CA TRP A 225 -1.29 -19.26 -2.20
C TRP A 225 -2.72 -19.80 -2.11
N ASP A 226 -3.02 -20.74 -1.20
CA ASP A 226 -4.38 -21.28 -1.04
C ASP A 226 -5.37 -20.20 -0.61
N LYS A 227 -4.96 -19.27 0.28
CA LYS A 227 -5.78 -18.13 0.67
C LYS A 227 -5.94 -17.14 -0.49
N VAL A 228 -4.87 -16.85 -1.22
CA VAL A 228 -4.94 -16.02 -2.44
C VAL A 228 -5.94 -16.59 -3.44
N ILE A 229 -5.87 -17.89 -3.71
CA ILE A 229 -6.78 -18.56 -4.63
C ILE A 229 -8.22 -18.38 -4.15
N SER A 230 -8.52 -18.72 -2.90
CA SER A 230 -9.87 -18.62 -2.34
C SER A 230 -10.44 -17.21 -2.42
N LEU A 231 -9.67 -16.20 -2.00
CA LEU A 231 -10.12 -14.80 -1.98
C LEU A 231 -10.28 -14.23 -3.39
N CYS A 232 -9.32 -14.49 -4.28
CA CYS A 232 -9.37 -13.97 -5.65
C CYS A 232 -10.48 -14.63 -6.48
N GLU A 233 -10.70 -15.96 -6.36
CA GLU A 233 -11.82 -16.65 -7.01
C GLU A 233 -13.17 -16.06 -6.53
N ASP A 234 -13.29 -15.79 -5.23
CA ASP A 234 -14.52 -15.20 -4.67
C ASP A 234 -14.76 -13.77 -5.18
N ILE A 235 -13.72 -12.92 -5.21
CA ILE A 235 -13.83 -11.56 -5.75
C ILE A 235 -14.24 -11.59 -7.22
N ILE A 236 -13.58 -12.41 -8.05
CA ILE A 236 -13.87 -12.49 -9.49
C ILE A 236 -15.30 -12.99 -9.73
N SER A 237 -15.75 -13.98 -8.96
CA SER A 237 -17.05 -14.62 -9.19
C SER A 237 -18.24 -13.84 -8.63
N ASN A 238 -18.05 -13.13 -7.51
CA ASN A 238 -19.16 -12.62 -6.70
C ASN A 238 -19.17 -11.10 -6.51
N SER A 239 -18.12 -10.37 -6.85
CA SER A 239 -18.10 -8.90 -6.69
C SER A 239 -19.02 -8.15 -7.66
N GLY A 240 -19.40 -8.77 -8.77
CA GLY A 240 -20.15 -8.13 -9.85
C GLY A 240 -19.29 -7.20 -10.72
N ILE A 241 -17.97 -7.13 -10.47
CA ILE A 241 -17.02 -6.34 -11.26
C ILE A 241 -16.41 -7.24 -12.33
N SER A 242 -16.23 -6.73 -13.54
CA SER A 242 -15.59 -7.44 -14.65
C SER A 242 -14.41 -6.66 -15.22
N LEU A 243 -13.50 -7.36 -15.92
CA LEU A 243 -12.40 -6.70 -16.62
C LEU A 243 -12.94 -5.67 -17.62
N THR A 244 -12.31 -4.50 -17.63
CA THR A 244 -12.68 -3.43 -18.56
C THR A 244 -12.30 -3.82 -19.99
N PRO A 245 -13.26 -3.78 -20.93
CA PRO A 245 -12.99 -4.08 -22.34
C PRO A 245 -11.98 -3.12 -22.98
N ILE A 246 -11.29 -3.57 -24.04
CA ILE A 246 -10.30 -2.78 -24.81
C ILE A 246 -10.81 -1.37 -25.13
N GLY A 247 -12.03 -1.24 -25.65
CA GLY A 247 -12.59 0.06 -26.07
C GLY A 247 -12.84 1.06 -24.94
N GLU A 248 -12.89 0.59 -23.69
CA GLU A 248 -13.14 1.43 -22.51
C GLU A 248 -11.89 1.61 -21.63
N TYR A 249 -10.83 0.84 -21.88
CA TYR A 249 -9.64 0.83 -21.02
C TYR A 249 -8.98 2.21 -20.90
N ALA A 250 -8.77 2.92 -21.98
CA ALA A 250 -8.14 4.24 -21.96
C ALA A 250 -8.96 5.27 -21.15
N ALA A 251 -10.30 5.20 -21.23
CA ALA A 251 -11.19 6.03 -20.45
C ALA A 251 -11.20 5.65 -18.97
N MET A 252 -11.05 4.37 -18.64
CA MET A 252 -10.96 3.88 -17.26
C MET A 252 -9.63 4.29 -16.63
N ILE A 253 -8.51 4.01 -17.28
CA ILE A 253 -7.17 4.19 -16.70
C ILE A 253 -6.78 5.65 -16.51
N ASN A 254 -7.34 6.55 -17.33
CA ASN A 254 -7.11 7.99 -17.26
C ASN A 254 -8.28 8.76 -16.62
N SER A 255 -9.26 8.05 -16.06
CA SER A 255 -10.34 8.66 -15.30
C SER A 255 -9.79 9.40 -14.09
N GLN A 256 -10.31 10.59 -13.82
CA GLN A 256 -10.02 11.38 -12.64
C GLN A 256 -11.28 11.49 -11.78
N TYR A 257 -11.12 11.47 -10.46
CA TYR A 257 -12.19 11.71 -9.48
C TYR A 257 -13.34 10.70 -9.46
N GLU A 258 -13.23 9.57 -10.14
CA GLU A 258 -14.27 8.54 -10.13
C GLU A 258 -13.69 7.12 -10.16
N ARG A 259 -14.41 6.18 -9.57
CA ARG A 259 -14.18 4.75 -9.78
C ARG A 259 -14.86 4.36 -11.08
N LYS A 260 -14.10 3.83 -12.04
CA LYS A 260 -14.60 3.45 -13.35
C LYS A 260 -14.13 2.07 -13.74
N GLY A 261 -14.98 1.31 -14.43
CA GLY A 261 -14.67 -0.02 -14.93
C GLY A 261 -14.27 -0.98 -13.79
N GLU A 262 -13.11 -1.60 -13.91
CA GLU A 262 -12.61 -2.64 -13.01
C GLU A 262 -11.95 -2.11 -11.71
N VAL A 263 -12.02 -0.82 -11.42
CA VAL A 263 -11.43 -0.22 -10.22
C VAL A 263 -12.26 -0.55 -8.98
N LEU A 264 -11.71 -1.33 -8.05
CA LEU A 264 -12.33 -1.64 -6.76
C LEU A 264 -12.25 -0.45 -5.82
N VAL A 265 -11.05 0.12 -5.66
CA VAL A 265 -10.81 1.28 -4.81
C VAL A 265 -9.67 2.13 -5.37
N ARG A 266 -9.79 3.42 -5.17
CA ARG A 266 -8.76 4.43 -5.42
C ARG A 266 -8.88 5.55 -4.41
N SER A 267 -7.80 6.25 -4.16
CA SER A 267 -7.81 7.56 -3.53
C SER A 267 -8.18 8.65 -4.54
N HIS A 268 -8.32 9.88 -4.07
CA HIS A 268 -8.54 11.06 -4.91
C HIS A 268 -9.79 10.98 -5.79
N ILE A 269 -10.95 10.88 -5.14
CA ILE A 269 -12.26 10.91 -5.82
C ILE A 269 -12.95 12.26 -5.72
N ASN A 270 -12.38 13.20 -4.96
CA ASN A 270 -12.89 14.57 -4.84
C ASN A 270 -12.03 15.57 -5.62
N ASN A 271 -12.67 16.40 -6.42
CA ASN A 271 -11.99 17.50 -7.12
C ASN A 271 -11.65 18.63 -6.14
N SER A 272 -10.37 18.73 -5.75
CA SER A 272 -9.86 19.88 -4.99
C SER A 272 -8.63 20.46 -5.69
N SER A 273 -8.56 21.78 -5.78
CA SER A 273 -7.49 22.49 -6.50
C SER A 273 -6.09 22.24 -5.89
N GLU A 274 -6.00 21.96 -4.60
CA GLU A 274 -4.74 21.63 -3.93
C GLU A 274 -4.22 20.26 -4.38
N LEU A 275 -5.12 19.31 -4.55
CA LEU A 275 -4.80 17.94 -4.94
C LEU A 275 -4.47 17.83 -6.42
N ASP A 276 -5.12 18.61 -7.27
CA ASP A 276 -4.79 18.72 -8.69
C ASP A 276 -3.34 19.17 -8.91
N TRP A 277 -2.82 20.01 -8.01
CA TRP A 277 -1.41 20.40 -8.06
C TRP A 277 -0.48 19.19 -7.79
N TYR A 278 -0.76 18.38 -6.77
CA TYR A 278 0.02 17.19 -6.45
C TYR A 278 0.01 16.18 -7.60
N PHE A 279 -1.16 15.94 -8.19
CA PHE A 279 -1.29 15.07 -9.37
C PHE A 279 -0.49 15.60 -10.55
N SER A 280 -0.63 16.85 -10.87
CA SER A 280 0.08 17.49 -11.98
C SER A 280 1.58 17.49 -11.75
N PHE A 281 2.03 17.75 -10.53
CA PHE A 281 3.43 17.71 -10.15
C PHE A 281 4.01 16.30 -10.28
N THR A 282 3.38 15.30 -9.68
CA THR A 282 3.84 13.89 -9.75
C THR A 282 3.83 13.37 -11.18
N LYS A 283 2.78 13.66 -11.94
CA LYS A 283 2.71 13.29 -13.36
C LYS A 283 3.83 13.95 -14.17
N GLY A 284 4.09 15.23 -13.98
CA GLY A 284 5.17 15.96 -14.62
C GLY A 284 6.55 15.43 -14.23
N TYR A 285 6.73 15.07 -12.96
CA TYR A 285 7.94 14.48 -12.45
C TYR A 285 8.23 13.13 -13.13
N LEU A 286 7.27 12.22 -13.14
CA LEU A 286 7.42 10.89 -13.74
C LEU A 286 7.50 10.94 -15.29
N ALA A 287 6.88 11.95 -15.90
CA ALA A 287 7.00 12.19 -17.34
C ALA A 287 8.32 12.90 -17.77
N SER A 288 9.24 13.15 -16.82
CA SER A 288 10.54 13.78 -17.16
C SER A 288 11.53 12.81 -17.82
N ARG A 289 11.29 11.51 -17.73
CA ARG A 289 12.11 10.46 -18.36
C ARG A 289 11.24 9.51 -19.18
N PRO A 290 11.75 9.02 -20.32
CA PRO A 290 11.02 8.01 -21.07
C PRO A 290 11.02 6.66 -20.36
N ALA A 291 10.06 5.83 -20.69
CA ALA A 291 10.06 4.43 -20.28
C ALA A 291 11.29 3.70 -20.83
N CYS A 292 11.84 2.77 -20.05
CA CYS A 292 13.01 2.01 -20.43
C CYS A 292 12.71 1.08 -21.63
N ALA A 293 13.75 0.77 -22.41
CA ALA A 293 13.61 -0.09 -23.58
C ALA A 293 13.14 -1.51 -23.21
N ALA A 294 13.47 -1.99 -22.02
CA ALA A 294 13.05 -3.31 -21.53
C ALA A 294 11.52 -3.40 -21.38
N LEU A 295 10.90 -2.39 -20.78
CA LEU A 295 9.44 -2.31 -20.67
C LEU A 295 8.77 -2.19 -22.05
N ILE A 296 9.28 -1.31 -22.92
CA ILE A 296 8.69 -1.10 -24.25
C ILE A 296 8.72 -2.37 -25.10
N ARG A 297 9.78 -3.19 -25.00
CA ARG A 297 9.85 -4.47 -25.74
C ARG A 297 8.77 -5.46 -25.37
N LEU A 298 8.15 -5.35 -24.18
CA LEU A 298 7.07 -6.25 -23.78
C LEU A 298 5.80 -6.10 -24.62
N PHE A 299 5.66 -4.98 -25.31
CA PHE A 299 4.51 -4.71 -26.21
C PHE A 299 4.71 -5.30 -27.63
N GLY A 300 5.84 -5.95 -27.90
CA GLY A 300 6.11 -6.63 -29.17
C GLY A 300 6.28 -5.69 -30.37
N ASP A 301 6.14 -6.26 -31.58
CA ASP A 301 6.36 -5.55 -32.85
C ASP A 301 5.19 -4.65 -33.27
N GLU A 302 3.98 -4.93 -32.75
CA GLU A 302 2.75 -4.15 -33.01
C GLU A 302 2.19 -3.56 -31.70
N PRO A 303 2.95 -2.66 -31.03
CA PRO A 303 2.62 -2.20 -29.68
C PRO A 303 1.25 -1.53 -29.58
N LYS A 304 0.75 -0.95 -30.68
CA LYS A 304 -0.56 -0.28 -30.73
C LYS A 304 -1.76 -1.23 -30.64
N LYS A 305 -1.55 -2.52 -30.86
CA LYS A 305 -2.60 -3.52 -30.61
C LYS A 305 -2.87 -3.70 -29.13
N ASP A 306 -1.90 -3.41 -28.27
CA ASP A 306 -2.08 -3.41 -26.82
C ASP A 306 -2.53 -2.01 -26.37
N VAL A 307 -3.78 -1.92 -25.90
CA VAL A 307 -4.40 -0.64 -25.51
C VAL A 307 -3.62 0.07 -24.39
N ARG A 308 -2.87 -0.67 -23.57
CA ARG A 308 -2.03 -0.12 -22.50
C ARG A 308 -0.89 0.73 -23.05
N TYR A 309 -0.39 0.43 -24.27
CA TYR A 309 0.72 1.16 -24.87
C TYR A 309 0.35 2.62 -25.12
N GLU A 310 -0.72 2.87 -25.90
CA GLU A 310 -1.16 4.24 -26.21
C GLU A 310 -1.74 4.96 -24.99
N ALA A 311 -2.32 4.23 -24.02
CA ALA A 311 -2.78 4.80 -22.78
C ALA A 311 -1.64 5.22 -21.83
N SER A 312 -0.42 4.68 -22.02
CA SER A 312 0.73 4.90 -21.14
C SER A 312 1.84 5.76 -21.74
N PHE A 313 2.04 5.73 -23.06
CA PHE A 313 3.22 6.33 -23.68
C PHE A 313 2.90 7.20 -24.90
N ASP A 314 3.65 8.30 -25.01
CA ASP A 314 3.70 9.08 -26.25
C ASP A 314 4.72 8.48 -27.26
N LYS A 315 4.86 9.13 -28.42
CA LYS A 315 5.81 8.71 -29.49
C LYS A 315 7.28 8.71 -29.04
N LYS A 316 7.61 9.40 -27.95
CA LYS A 316 8.96 9.46 -27.37
C LYS A 316 9.10 8.55 -26.16
N ARG A 317 8.13 7.67 -25.92
CA ARG A 317 8.04 6.79 -24.74
C ARG A 317 7.86 7.54 -23.42
N MET A 318 7.47 8.83 -23.47
CA MET A 318 7.20 9.59 -22.26
C MET A 318 5.88 9.15 -21.67
N ASN A 319 5.83 9.10 -20.34
CA ASN A 319 4.60 8.72 -19.64
C ASN A 319 3.47 9.73 -19.88
N VAL A 320 2.32 9.24 -20.30
CA VAL A 320 1.06 9.99 -20.43
C VAL A 320 -0.03 9.46 -19.47
N LYS A 321 0.15 8.27 -18.93
CA LYS A 321 -0.75 7.68 -17.94
C LYS A 321 -0.77 8.53 -16.66
N THR A 322 -1.93 8.68 -16.06
CA THR A 322 -2.06 9.29 -14.73
C THR A 322 -1.50 8.33 -13.68
N PRO A 323 -0.41 8.68 -12.99
CA PRO A 323 0.12 7.85 -11.93
C PRO A 323 -0.83 7.88 -10.74
N GLU A 324 -1.12 6.71 -10.18
CA GLU A 324 -2.09 6.59 -9.10
C GLU A 324 -2.01 5.23 -8.40
N CYS A 325 -2.12 5.23 -7.08
CA CYS A 325 -2.34 4.02 -6.31
C CYS A 325 -3.81 3.65 -6.31
N LYS A 326 -4.10 2.42 -6.70
CA LYS A 326 -5.46 1.87 -6.75
C LYS A 326 -5.42 0.34 -6.72
N VAL A 327 -6.56 -0.28 -6.44
CA VAL A 327 -6.74 -1.73 -6.58
C VAL A 327 -7.74 -1.98 -7.70
N ARG A 328 -7.35 -2.82 -8.65
CA ARG A 328 -8.14 -3.17 -9.83
C ARG A 328 -8.32 -4.67 -9.96
N LEU A 329 -9.39 -5.07 -10.62
CA LEU A 329 -9.67 -6.50 -10.84
C LEU A 329 -8.55 -7.18 -11.65
N SER A 330 -7.91 -6.48 -12.58
CA SER A 330 -6.75 -7.02 -13.31
C SER A 330 -5.57 -7.38 -12.40
N GLU A 331 -5.34 -6.66 -11.30
CA GLU A 331 -4.36 -7.05 -10.29
C GLU A 331 -4.76 -8.36 -9.61
N ILE A 332 -6.05 -8.53 -9.30
CA ILE A 332 -6.60 -9.77 -8.72
C ILE A 332 -6.41 -10.96 -9.68
N TYR A 333 -6.66 -10.75 -10.99
CA TYR A 333 -6.40 -11.76 -12.02
C TYR A 333 -4.94 -12.19 -12.06
N LEU A 334 -4.00 -11.23 -11.99
CA LEU A 334 -2.57 -11.51 -12.02
C LEU A 334 -2.07 -12.20 -10.76
N MET A 335 -2.59 -11.82 -9.58
CA MET A 335 -2.29 -12.51 -8.33
C MET A 335 -2.80 -13.96 -8.35
N LEU A 336 -4.00 -14.18 -8.85
CA LEU A 336 -4.58 -15.52 -8.96
C LEU A 336 -3.82 -16.39 -9.99
N ALA A 337 -3.44 -15.81 -11.13
CA ALA A 337 -2.65 -16.52 -12.14
C ALA A 337 -1.28 -16.96 -11.59
N GLU A 338 -0.63 -16.10 -10.82
CA GLU A 338 0.64 -16.42 -10.16
C GLU A 338 0.46 -17.49 -9.07
N ALA A 339 -0.60 -17.39 -8.25
CA ALA A 339 -0.91 -18.37 -7.22
C ALA A 339 -1.20 -19.76 -7.83
N TYR A 340 -1.94 -19.82 -8.93
CA TYR A 340 -2.14 -21.07 -9.67
C TYR A 340 -0.84 -21.63 -10.25
N CYS A 341 0.04 -20.76 -10.76
CA CYS A 341 1.35 -21.19 -11.24
C CYS A 341 2.17 -21.83 -10.12
N HIS A 342 2.25 -21.20 -8.93
CA HIS A 342 2.98 -21.75 -7.77
C HIS A 342 2.37 -23.03 -7.21
N THR A 343 1.04 -23.23 -7.37
CA THR A 343 0.35 -24.45 -6.91
C THR A 343 0.23 -25.53 -7.98
N GLY A 344 0.90 -25.35 -9.15
CA GLY A 344 0.93 -26.35 -10.23
C GLY A 344 -0.36 -26.43 -11.05
N GLN A 345 -1.27 -25.47 -10.92
CA GLN A 345 -2.52 -25.39 -11.67
C GLN A 345 -2.33 -24.63 -13.00
N THR A 346 -1.39 -25.12 -13.82
CA THR A 346 -0.89 -24.44 -15.05
C THR A 346 -2.01 -24.00 -15.99
N GLN A 347 -3.01 -24.87 -16.26
CA GLN A 347 -4.09 -24.53 -17.19
C GLN A 347 -4.96 -23.38 -16.67
N LYS A 348 -5.31 -23.38 -15.40
CA LYS A 348 -6.08 -22.29 -14.80
C LYS A 348 -5.30 -20.96 -14.84
N SER A 349 -4.00 -21.02 -14.59
CA SER A 349 -3.11 -19.85 -14.71
C SER A 349 -3.10 -19.28 -16.13
N LEU A 350 -2.98 -20.15 -17.15
CA LEU A 350 -3.04 -19.77 -18.55
C LEU A 350 -4.39 -19.17 -18.93
N ASP A 351 -5.49 -19.75 -18.47
CA ASP A 351 -6.84 -19.28 -18.78
C ASP A 351 -7.05 -17.83 -18.29
N LEU A 352 -6.66 -17.54 -17.05
CA LEU A 352 -6.71 -16.18 -16.49
C LEU A 352 -5.81 -15.19 -17.22
N LEU A 353 -4.58 -15.60 -17.50
CA LEU A 353 -3.62 -14.77 -18.22
C LEU A 353 -4.15 -14.42 -19.61
N ASN A 354 -4.70 -15.40 -20.34
CA ASN A 354 -5.30 -15.23 -21.65
C ASN A 354 -6.58 -14.37 -21.59
N GLU A 355 -7.40 -14.52 -20.57
CA GLU A 355 -8.57 -13.67 -20.39
C GLU A 355 -8.18 -12.20 -20.19
N LEU A 356 -7.18 -11.90 -19.36
CA LEU A 356 -6.65 -10.56 -19.22
C LEU A 356 -6.12 -10.03 -20.56
N ARG A 357 -5.33 -10.82 -21.29
CA ARG A 357 -4.75 -10.44 -22.60
C ARG A 357 -5.80 -10.15 -23.63
N ARG A 358 -6.90 -10.92 -23.70
CA ARG A 358 -8.03 -10.66 -24.61
C ARG A 358 -8.73 -9.31 -24.33
N ASN A 359 -8.69 -8.84 -23.10
CA ASN A 359 -9.22 -7.54 -22.70
C ASN A 359 -8.20 -6.39 -22.84
N ARG A 360 -6.99 -6.66 -23.33
CA ARG A 360 -5.91 -5.66 -23.47
C ARG A 360 -5.33 -5.57 -24.87
N ILE A 361 -5.35 -6.64 -25.64
CA ILE A 361 -4.62 -6.75 -26.90
C ILE A 361 -5.58 -7.11 -28.02
N GLU A 362 -5.70 -6.26 -29.02
CA GLU A 362 -6.57 -6.48 -30.17
C GLU A 362 -6.09 -7.67 -31.01
N GLY A 363 -7.00 -8.63 -31.26
CA GLY A 363 -6.72 -9.81 -32.07
C GLY A 363 -5.64 -10.72 -31.49
N VAL A 364 -5.44 -10.70 -30.17
CA VAL A 364 -4.45 -11.53 -29.50
C VAL A 364 -4.72 -13.02 -29.70
N VAL A 365 -3.64 -13.78 -29.84
CA VAL A 365 -3.69 -15.25 -29.82
C VAL A 365 -3.39 -15.71 -28.39
N ASP A 366 -4.19 -16.65 -27.89
CA ASP A 366 -4.03 -17.22 -26.57
C ASP A 366 -2.68 -17.96 -26.45
N TYR A 367 -2.05 -17.82 -25.30
CA TYR A 367 -0.92 -18.67 -24.97
C TYR A 367 -1.39 -20.09 -24.64
N THR A 368 -0.60 -21.03 -25.12
CA THR A 368 -0.58 -22.42 -24.67
C THR A 368 0.78 -22.71 -24.05
N GLU A 369 0.95 -23.80 -23.34
CA GLU A 369 2.27 -24.16 -22.80
C GLU A 369 3.38 -24.16 -23.88
N SER A 370 3.05 -24.54 -25.12
CA SER A 370 4.00 -24.59 -26.23
C SER A 370 4.26 -23.24 -26.92
N THR A 371 3.41 -22.24 -26.69
CA THR A 371 3.53 -20.91 -27.33
C THR A 371 3.90 -19.81 -26.32
N LEU A 372 4.13 -20.17 -25.05
CA LEU A 372 4.65 -19.24 -24.06
C LEU A 372 5.99 -18.66 -24.49
N PRO A 373 6.27 -17.37 -24.20
CA PRO A 373 7.57 -16.78 -24.47
C PRO A 373 8.66 -17.49 -23.64
N SER A 374 9.84 -17.65 -24.25
CA SER A 374 11.00 -18.15 -23.50
C SER A 374 11.41 -17.17 -22.41
N VAL A 375 11.97 -17.69 -21.32
CA VAL A 375 12.58 -16.86 -20.26
C VAL A 375 13.70 -16.01 -20.87
N ARG A 376 13.70 -14.72 -20.56
CA ARG A 376 14.67 -13.79 -21.13
C ARG A 376 15.90 -13.65 -20.23
N GLU A 377 17.06 -13.86 -20.84
CA GLU A 377 18.34 -13.54 -20.21
C GLU A 377 18.51 -12.01 -20.11
N GLY A 378 19.00 -11.55 -18.96
CA GLY A 378 19.32 -10.14 -18.73
C GLY A 378 18.16 -9.26 -18.25
N ASP A 379 16.98 -9.81 -18.02
CA ASP A 379 15.92 -9.13 -17.27
C ASP A 379 16.35 -8.94 -15.80
N ARG A 380 15.77 -7.95 -15.10
CA ARG A 380 16.08 -7.70 -13.69
C ARG A 380 15.56 -8.83 -12.79
N ILE A 381 14.36 -9.30 -13.08
CA ILE A 381 13.77 -10.43 -12.36
C ILE A 381 14.06 -11.69 -13.16
N VAL A 382 14.84 -12.60 -12.58
CA VAL A 382 15.22 -13.89 -13.15
C VAL A 382 14.85 -15.07 -12.24
N VAL A 383 14.32 -14.75 -11.05
CA VAL A 383 13.84 -15.72 -10.08
C VAL A 383 12.46 -15.31 -9.55
N ASP A 384 11.73 -16.29 -9.04
CA ASP A 384 10.47 -16.08 -8.33
C ASP A 384 10.67 -15.67 -6.86
N CYS A 385 9.58 -15.53 -6.12
CA CYS A 385 9.59 -15.16 -4.69
C CYS A 385 10.29 -16.20 -3.78
N TYR A 386 10.52 -17.41 -4.25
CA TYR A 386 11.28 -18.46 -3.56
C TYR A 386 12.74 -18.53 -4.00
N GLY A 387 13.16 -17.71 -4.96
CA GLY A 387 14.49 -17.75 -5.54
C GLY A 387 14.69 -18.84 -6.60
N ASN A 388 13.62 -19.50 -7.06
CA ASN A 388 13.69 -20.45 -8.15
C ASN A 388 13.77 -19.73 -9.50
N ALA A 389 14.50 -20.31 -10.46
CA ALA A 389 14.53 -19.80 -11.84
C ALA A 389 13.11 -19.73 -12.43
N LEU A 390 12.82 -18.66 -13.16
CA LEU A 390 11.51 -18.46 -13.77
C LEU A 390 11.20 -19.57 -14.79
N THR A 391 9.94 -19.98 -14.80
CA THR A 391 9.37 -20.77 -15.90
C THR A 391 8.83 -19.84 -17.00
N PRO A 392 8.62 -20.34 -18.22
CA PRO A 392 7.98 -19.54 -19.30
C PRO A 392 6.63 -18.94 -18.90
N LEU A 393 5.82 -19.68 -18.13
CA LEU A 393 4.54 -19.19 -17.63
C LEU A 393 4.71 -18.07 -16.62
N MET A 394 5.62 -18.24 -15.64
CA MET A 394 5.91 -17.18 -14.66
C MET A 394 6.45 -15.92 -15.33
N GLN A 395 7.35 -16.07 -16.33
CA GLN A 395 7.82 -14.94 -17.13
C GLN A 395 6.67 -14.19 -17.82
N ALA A 396 5.72 -14.93 -18.42
CA ALA A 396 4.58 -14.33 -19.09
C ALA A 396 3.66 -13.58 -18.12
N ILE A 397 3.46 -14.12 -16.91
CA ILE A 397 2.68 -13.45 -15.84
C ILE A 397 3.36 -12.16 -15.41
N PHE A 398 4.68 -12.16 -15.19
CA PHE A 398 5.43 -10.96 -14.80
C PHE A 398 5.46 -9.92 -15.91
N ASP A 399 5.52 -10.33 -17.18
CA ASP A 399 5.42 -9.43 -18.32
C ASP A 399 4.08 -8.71 -18.38
N GLU A 400 2.99 -9.46 -18.21
CA GLU A 400 1.65 -8.85 -18.19
C GLU A 400 1.47 -7.97 -16.95
N ARG A 401 1.99 -8.37 -15.77
CA ARG A 401 1.95 -7.57 -14.56
C ARG A 401 2.70 -6.24 -14.73
N ARG A 402 3.91 -6.28 -15.28
CA ARG A 402 4.72 -5.08 -15.53
C ARG A 402 4.04 -4.09 -16.48
N LYS A 403 3.37 -4.58 -17.54
CA LYS A 403 2.58 -3.74 -18.45
C LYS A 403 1.34 -3.16 -17.79
N GLU A 404 0.63 -3.99 -17.03
CA GLU A 404 -0.65 -3.64 -16.43
C GLU A 404 -0.49 -2.63 -15.28
N MET A 405 0.48 -2.87 -14.40
CA MET A 405 0.68 -2.11 -13.17
C MET A 405 1.65 -0.92 -13.33
N TYR A 406 2.07 -0.59 -14.56
CA TYR A 406 2.94 0.56 -14.82
C TYR A 406 2.36 1.85 -14.24
N MET A 407 3.15 2.63 -13.52
CA MET A 407 2.76 3.86 -12.81
C MET A 407 1.68 3.67 -11.71
N GLU A 408 1.64 2.50 -11.08
CA GLU A 408 0.76 2.20 -9.95
C GLU A 408 1.53 1.77 -8.68
N GLY A 409 2.86 1.99 -8.64
CA GLY A 409 3.71 1.73 -7.47
C GLY A 409 4.06 0.25 -7.24
N ASP A 410 3.79 -0.62 -8.21
CA ASP A 410 3.95 -2.06 -8.06
C ASP A 410 5.39 -2.54 -8.32
N ARG A 411 6.05 -1.98 -9.34
CA ARG A 411 7.32 -2.51 -9.87
C ARG A 411 8.45 -2.61 -8.85
N TRP A 412 8.58 -1.63 -7.94
CA TRP A 412 9.59 -1.67 -6.88
C TRP A 412 9.40 -2.88 -5.95
N TYR A 413 8.16 -3.18 -5.60
CA TYR A 413 7.82 -4.31 -4.74
C TYR A 413 7.93 -5.64 -5.47
N GLU A 414 7.66 -5.67 -6.78
CA GLU A 414 7.89 -6.84 -7.61
C GLU A 414 9.38 -7.21 -7.64
N LEU A 415 10.27 -6.22 -7.83
CA LEU A 415 11.72 -6.39 -7.73
C LEU A 415 12.15 -6.86 -6.33
N LYS A 416 11.56 -6.27 -5.28
CA LYS A 416 11.83 -6.64 -3.89
C LYS A 416 11.48 -8.09 -3.61
N ARG A 417 10.30 -8.55 -4.04
CA ARG A 417 9.81 -9.90 -3.78
C ARG A 417 10.56 -10.96 -4.58
N ASN A 418 10.98 -10.64 -5.80
CA ASN A 418 11.55 -11.57 -6.74
C ASN A 418 13.08 -11.34 -6.90
N GLY A 419 13.82 -11.67 -5.87
CA GLY A 419 15.27 -11.78 -5.90
C GLY A 419 16.06 -10.55 -5.48
N ARG A 420 15.45 -9.36 -5.34
CA ARG A 420 16.15 -8.11 -4.97
C ARG A 420 17.40 -7.86 -5.82
N PRO A 421 17.26 -7.74 -7.15
CA PRO A 421 18.39 -7.67 -8.06
C PRO A 421 19.28 -6.47 -7.75
N VAL A 422 20.59 -6.67 -7.79
CA VAL A 422 21.58 -5.60 -7.69
C VAL A 422 21.82 -5.03 -9.08
N TRP A 423 21.68 -3.73 -9.23
CA TRP A 423 21.90 -3.04 -10.49
C TRP A 423 22.40 -1.62 -10.27
N TRP A 424 22.83 -0.94 -11.31
CA TRP A 424 23.36 0.40 -11.20
C TRP A 424 22.95 1.28 -12.38
N VAL A 425 22.98 2.57 -12.13
CA VAL A 425 22.80 3.63 -13.13
C VAL A 425 23.93 4.62 -13.06
N ILE A 426 24.15 5.34 -14.15
CA ILE A 426 25.06 6.49 -14.16
C ILE A 426 24.23 7.75 -14.27
N SER A 427 24.38 8.65 -13.32
CA SER A 427 23.75 9.98 -13.35
C SER A 427 24.82 11.03 -13.04
N ASN A 428 24.91 12.08 -13.86
CA ASN A 428 25.88 13.17 -13.72
C ASN A 428 27.34 12.70 -13.57
N GLY A 429 27.71 11.58 -14.23
CA GLY A 429 29.06 11.00 -14.17
C GLY A 429 29.36 10.17 -12.91
N LEU A 430 28.39 10.02 -12.02
CA LEU A 430 28.50 9.18 -10.82
C LEU A 430 27.74 7.88 -11.02
N LYS A 431 28.29 6.79 -10.49
CA LYS A 431 27.64 5.49 -10.46
C LYS A 431 26.83 5.34 -9.18
N TYR A 432 25.55 5.01 -9.34
CA TYR A 432 24.63 4.74 -8.23
C TYR A 432 24.18 3.28 -8.32
N THR A 433 24.36 2.56 -7.24
CA THR A 433 24.03 1.12 -7.17
C THR A 433 22.82 0.91 -6.28
N THR A 434 21.81 0.20 -6.80
CA THR A 434 20.72 -0.33 -6.01
C THR A 434 21.16 -1.67 -5.45
N ASP A 435 21.64 -1.65 -4.20
CA ASP A 435 22.02 -2.86 -3.46
C ASP A 435 20.79 -3.57 -2.89
N SER A 436 20.90 -4.86 -2.62
CA SER A 436 19.78 -5.70 -2.17
C SER A 436 19.15 -5.24 -0.85
N TYR A 437 19.90 -4.60 0.05
CA TYR A 437 19.34 -4.09 1.31
C TYR A 437 18.43 -2.87 1.12
N LEU A 438 18.63 -2.08 0.05
CA LEU A 438 17.85 -0.87 -0.23
C LEU A 438 16.39 -1.13 -0.54
N TYR A 439 16.03 -2.36 -0.90
CA TYR A 439 14.61 -2.73 -1.09
C TYR A 439 13.81 -2.78 0.21
N THR A 440 14.47 -2.81 1.36
CA THR A 440 13.81 -2.74 2.67
C THR A 440 14.13 -1.40 3.30
N SER A 441 13.14 -0.54 3.44
CA SER A 441 13.33 0.82 3.94
C SER A 441 13.83 0.83 5.38
N PRO A 442 14.68 1.83 5.76
CA PRO A 442 15.12 1.97 7.14
C PRO A 442 13.99 2.48 8.03
N ILE A 443 13.98 2.04 9.28
CA ILE A 443 13.18 2.69 10.32
C ILE A 443 13.78 4.07 10.57
N SER A 444 12.92 5.07 10.80
CA SER A 444 13.35 6.44 11.06
C SER A 444 14.38 6.48 12.21
N LYS A 445 15.45 7.29 12.02
CA LYS A 445 16.45 7.46 13.06
C LYS A 445 15.86 8.03 14.35
N SER A 446 14.92 8.98 14.21
CA SER A 446 14.22 9.58 15.36
C SER A 446 13.49 8.52 16.18
N ASP A 447 12.81 7.56 15.54
CA ASP A 447 12.09 6.49 16.23
C ASP A 447 13.04 5.53 16.94
N VAL A 448 14.16 5.15 16.29
CA VAL A 448 15.18 4.30 16.89
C VAL A 448 15.84 4.99 18.10
N ASP A 449 16.14 6.29 18.01
CA ASP A 449 16.70 7.07 19.10
C ASP A 449 15.74 7.17 20.30
N LEU A 450 14.43 7.33 20.03
CA LEU A 450 13.38 7.40 21.06
C LEU A 450 13.02 6.04 21.66
N ASN A 451 13.12 4.98 20.87
CA ASN A 451 12.83 3.62 21.26
C ASN A 451 13.94 2.65 20.82
N PRO A 452 15.00 2.48 21.61
CA PRO A 452 16.13 1.60 21.29
C PRO A 452 15.77 0.11 21.11
N SER A 453 14.55 -0.30 21.45
CA SER A 453 14.06 -1.68 21.17
C SER A 453 13.63 -1.88 19.69
N LEU A 454 13.57 -0.80 18.90
CA LEU A 454 13.37 -0.85 17.46
C LEU A 454 14.71 -1.17 16.77
N ILE A 455 14.95 -2.44 16.51
CA ILE A 455 16.14 -2.89 15.79
C ILE A 455 16.05 -2.42 14.33
N GLN A 456 17.09 -1.71 13.86
CA GLN A 456 17.19 -1.22 12.49
C GLN A 456 17.30 -2.37 11.49
N ASN A 457 16.83 -2.14 10.27
CA ASN A 457 16.99 -3.07 9.17
C ASN A 457 18.47 -3.20 8.76
N PRO A 458 18.93 -4.40 8.34
CA PRO A 458 20.30 -4.62 7.91
C PRO A 458 20.73 -3.68 6.77
N GLY A 459 22.00 -3.26 6.79
CA GLY A 459 22.59 -2.38 5.77
C GLY A 459 22.55 -0.89 6.12
N TYR A 460 21.77 -0.50 7.13
CA TYR A 460 21.71 0.89 7.61
C TYR A 460 22.44 1.03 8.95
N VAL A 461 23.30 2.06 9.01
CA VAL A 461 24.07 2.43 10.20
C VAL A 461 23.73 3.88 10.52
N TYR A 462 23.21 4.14 11.72
CA TYR A 462 22.95 5.47 12.24
C TYR A 462 23.90 5.80 13.40
#